data_3aefbb6b3074096b5d7551c296980b36
#
_entry.id   3aefbb6b3074096b5d7551c296980b36
#
_cell.length_a   1.000
_cell.length_b   1.000
_cell.length_c   1.000
_cell.angle_alpha   90.00
_cell.angle_beta   90.00
_cell.angle_gamma   90.00
#
_symmetry.space_group_name_H-M   'P 1'
#
loop_
_entity.id
_entity.type
_entity.pdbx_description
1 polymer ?
#
loop_
_entity_poly.entity_id
_entity_poly.type
_entity_poly.pdbx_seq_one_letter_code
_entity_poly.pdbx_strand_id
1 'polypeptide(L)' 'MKITSAEDIGRIVREKRKKDGLTLEEAAAVCGVSYAFLSALENGKETARLDKILQVFSCLGIELEARPRGWAAPGNEP' A
#
# COMPACT_ATOMS: atom_id res chain seq x y z
N MET A 1 -10.54 -0.54 6.73
CA MET A 1 -9.31 -0.28 7.50
C MET A 1 -8.79 1.10 7.17
N LYS A 2 -8.39 1.82 8.20
CA LYS A 2 -7.85 3.17 8.00
C LYS A 2 -6.35 3.13 7.82
N ILE A 3 -5.86 3.91 6.88
CA ILE A 3 -4.44 4.09 6.66
C ILE A 3 -4.08 5.49 7.13
N THR A 4 -3.23 5.57 8.15
CA THR A 4 -2.81 6.85 8.70
C THR A 4 -1.29 7.02 8.71
N SER A 5 -0.56 6.00 8.28
CA SER A 5 0.90 6.05 8.28
C SER A 5 1.47 5.11 7.23
N ALA A 6 2.74 5.30 6.92
CA ALA A 6 3.46 4.40 6.02
C ALA A 6 3.52 2.98 6.59
N GLU A 7 3.57 2.88 7.91
CA GLU A 7 3.58 1.57 8.55
C GLU A 7 2.30 0.79 8.30
N ASP A 8 1.17 1.48 8.28
CA ASP A 8 -0.11 0.85 7.97
C ASP A 8 -0.10 0.27 6.56
N ILE A 9 0.44 1.03 5.61
CA ILE A 9 0.55 0.57 4.22
C ILE A 9 1.42 -0.68 4.16
N GLY A 10 2.56 -0.64 4.84
CA GLY A 10 3.48 -1.78 4.84
C GLY A 10 2.85 -3.02 5.43
N ARG A 11 2.09 -2.86 6.51
CA ARG A 11 1.41 -3.99 7.16
C ARG A 11 0.37 -4.61 6.24
N ILE A 12 -0.40 -3.79 5.56
CA ILE A 12 -1.43 -4.28 4.63
C ILE A 12 -0.80 -5.10 3.52
N VAL A 13 0.29 -4.59 2.95
CA VAL A 13 0.99 -5.30 1.88
C VAL A 13 1.53 -6.64 2.39
N ARG A 14 2.17 -6.61 3.55
CA ARG A 14 2.75 -7.82 4.12
C ARG A 14 1.69 -8.87 4.41
N GLU A 15 0.59 -8.47 5.01
CA GLU A 15 -0.49 -9.40 5.34
C GLU A 15 -1.07 -10.03 4.09
N LYS A 16 -1.33 -9.24 3.06
CA LYS A 16 -1.89 -9.78 1.82
C LYS A 16 -0.90 -10.72 1.14
N ARG A 17 0.37 -10.33 1.10
CA ARG A 17 1.41 -11.17 0.52
C ARG A 17 1.47 -12.53 1.21
N LYS A 18 1.48 -12.52 2.54
CA LYS A 18 1.55 -13.76 3.32
C LYS A 18 0.29 -14.59 3.15
N LYS A 19 -0.85 -13.95 3.11
CA LYS A 19 -2.12 -14.66 2.90
C LYS A 19 -2.13 -15.37 1.56
N ASP A 20 -1.50 -14.76 0.56
CA ASP A 20 -1.41 -15.36 -0.78
C ASP A 20 -0.25 -16.36 -0.89
N GLY A 21 0.49 -16.59 0.18
CA GLY A 21 1.56 -17.57 0.19
C GLY A 21 2.81 -17.17 -0.56
N LEU A 22 3.03 -15.87 -0.74
CA LEU A 22 4.18 -15.40 -1.51
C LEU A 22 5.34 -14.98 -0.61
N THR A 23 6.56 -15.32 -1.03
CA THR A 23 7.75 -14.75 -0.39
C THR A 23 7.94 -13.33 -0.88
N LEU A 24 8.80 -12.57 -0.18
CA LEU A 24 9.14 -11.22 -0.64
C LEU A 24 9.70 -11.24 -2.05
N GLU A 25 10.57 -12.20 -2.35
CA GLU A 25 11.16 -12.31 -3.68
C GLU A 25 10.12 -12.58 -4.75
N GLU A 26 9.21 -13.50 -4.46
CA GLU A 26 8.15 -13.84 -5.40
C GLU A 26 7.23 -12.66 -5.64
N ALA A 27 6.81 -12.00 -4.59
CA ALA A 27 5.91 -10.85 -4.72
C ALA A 27 6.57 -9.69 -5.47
N ALA A 28 7.83 -9.43 -5.19
CA ALA A 28 8.55 -8.38 -5.90
C ALA A 28 8.62 -8.68 -7.39
N ALA A 29 8.95 -9.92 -7.74
CA ALA A 29 9.04 -10.34 -9.15
C ALA A 29 7.68 -10.19 -9.84
N VAL A 30 6.62 -10.66 -9.21
CA VAL A 30 5.27 -10.59 -9.80
C VAL A 30 4.82 -9.16 -9.96
N CYS A 31 5.11 -8.32 -9.00
CA CYS A 31 4.66 -6.92 -9.03
C CYS A 31 5.57 -6.00 -9.84
N GLY A 32 6.71 -6.51 -10.31
CA GLY A 32 7.61 -5.70 -11.12
C GLY A 32 8.36 -4.64 -10.35
N VAL A 33 8.63 -4.90 -9.07
CA VAL A 33 9.41 -3.99 -8.23
C VAL A 33 10.63 -4.74 -7.69
N SER A 34 11.61 -3.99 -7.20
CA SER A 34 12.78 -4.62 -6.62
C SER A 34 12.46 -5.23 -5.26
N TYR A 35 13.21 -6.24 -4.88
CA TYR A 35 13.13 -6.81 -3.53
C TYR A 35 13.35 -5.71 -2.48
N ALA A 36 14.36 -4.88 -2.70
CA ALA A 36 14.67 -3.82 -1.76
C ALA A 36 13.51 -2.85 -1.59
N PHE A 37 12.83 -2.51 -2.69
CA PHE A 37 11.67 -1.63 -2.61
C PHE A 37 10.55 -2.26 -1.79
N LEU A 38 10.21 -3.52 -2.09
CA LEU A 38 9.11 -4.18 -1.42
C LEU A 38 9.41 -4.39 0.06
N SER A 39 10.63 -4.80 0.38
CA SER A 39 11.05 -4.97 1.77
C SER A 39 10.93 -3.65 2.55
N ALA A 40 11.41 -2.56 1.97
CA ALA A 40 11.32 -1.25 2.60
C ALA A 40 9.88 -0.81 2.79
N LEU A 41 9.05 -1.08 1.78
CA LEU A 41 7.63 -0.75 1.85
C LEU A 41 6.95 -1.47 3.02
N GLU A 42 7.20 -2.77 3.16
CA GLU A 42 6.61 -3.56 4.24
C GLU A 42 7.11 -3.13 5.60
N ASN A 43 8.28 -2.51 5.65
CA ASN A 43 8.85 -2.01 6.90
C ASN A 43 8.47 -0.55 7.18
N GLY A 44 7.58 0.01 6.40
CA GLY A 44 7.04 1.33 6.68
C GLY A 44 7.89 2.49 6.21
N LYS A 45 8.66 2.33 5.14
CA LYS A 45 9.46 3.42 4.62
C LYS A 45 8.57 4.58 4.19
N GLU A 46 8.81 5.75 4.76
CA GLU A 46 7.95 6.91 4.53
C GLU A 46 8.16 7.60 3.19
N THR A 47 9.30 7.35 2.56
CA THR A 47 9.67 8.03 1.31
C THR A 47 9.46 7.16 0.08
N ALA A 48 8.65 6.11 0.17
CA ALA A 48 8.39 5.26 -0.97
C ALA A 48 7.57 6.00 -2.02
N ARG A 49 7.89 5.78 -3.28
CA ARG A 49 7.17 6.43 -4.38
C ARG A 49 5.72 5.92 -4.43
N LEU A 50 4.80 6.87 -4.52
CA LEU A 50 3.38 6.54 -4.53
C LEU A 50 2.98 5.71 -5.74
N ASP A 51 3.54 6.01 -6.91
CA ASP A 51 3.20 5.27 -8.11
C ASP A 51 3.56 3.79 -7.98
N LYS A 52 4.69 3.50 -7.34
CA LYS A 52 5.09 2.11 -7.11
C LYS A 52 4.28 1.45 -6.03
N ILE A 53 3.87 2.20 -5.02
CA ILE A 53 2.96 1.69 -3.99
C ILE A 53 1.65 1.25 -4.63
N LEU A 54 1.09 2.09 -5.50
CA LEU A 54 -0.16 1.77 -6.19
C LEU A 54 0.01 0.57 -7.12
N GLN A 55 1.19 0.44 -7.72
CA GLN A 55 1.51 -0.72 -8.56
C GLN A 55 1.47 -2.01 -7.75
N VAL A 56 2.06 -1.99 -6.55
CA VAL A 56 2.05 -3.16 -5.67
C VAL A 56 0.64 -3.48 -5.20
N PHE A 57 -0.13 -2.48 -4.83
CA PHE A 57 -1.51 -2.68 -4.41
C PHE A 57 -2.32 -3.33 -5.52
N SER A 58 -2.22 -2.78 -6.73
CA SER A 58 -2.93 -3.33 -7.88
C SER A 58 -2.52 -4.78 -8.15
N CYS A 59 -1.22 -5.04 -8.10
CA CYS A 59 -0.68 -6.37 -8.35
C CYS A 59 -1.19 -7.39 -7.34
N LEU A 60 -1.26 -7.02 -6.07
CA LEU A 60 -1.71 -7.92 -5.01
C LEU A 60 -3.22 -7.95 -4.83
N GLY A 61 -3.96 -7.21 -5.65
CA GLY A 61 -5.40 -7.19 -5.54
C GLY A 61 -5.91 -6.41 -4.33
N ILE A 62 -5.16 -5.43 -3.89
CA ILE A 62 -5.57 -4.57 -2.78
C ILE A 62 -6.21 -3.31 -3.36
N GLU A 63 -7.45 -3.06 -2.97
CA GLU A 63 -8.13 -1.84 -3.39
C GLU A 63 -7.85 -0.73 -2.40
N LEU A 64 -7.55 0.44 -2.92
CA LEU A 64 -7.30 1.62 -2.11
C LEU A 64 -8.37 2.65 -2.42
N GLU A 65 -9.11 3.03 -1.40
CA GLU A 65 -10.15 4.05 -1.54
C GLU A 65 -9.81 5.25 -0.67
N ALA A 66 -10.08 6.42 -1.18
CA ALA A 66 -9.97 7.65 -0.42
C ALA A 66 -11.37 8.23 -0.28
N ARG A 67 -11.75 8.56 0.96
CA ARG A 67 -13.04 9.17 1.24
C ARG A 67 -12.84 10.46 1.99
N PRO A 68 -13.54 11.52 1.57
CA PRO A 68 -13.55 12.75 2.36
C PRO A 68 -14.17 12.45 3.72
N ARG A 69 -13.82 13.23 4.71
CA ARG A 69 -14.46 13.10 6.00
C ARG A 69 -15.93 13.42 5.87
N GLY A 70 -16.76 12.74 6.67
CA GLY A 70 -18.19 12.90 6.59
C GLY A 70 -18.74 14.19 7.18
N TRP A 71 -17.89 15.08 7.68
CA TRP A 71 -18.35 16.36 8.19
C TRP A 71 -18.27 17.38 7.06
N ALA A 72 -19.26 18.25 6.99
CA ALA A 72 -19.32 19.25 5.94
C ALA A 72 -18.80 20.57 6.48
N ALA A 73 -17.52 20.86 6.20
CA ALA A 73 -17.01 22.20 6.43
C ALA A 73 -17.54 23.10 5.33
N PRO A 74 -17.83 24.36 5.63
CA PRO A 74 -18.37 25.24 4.60
C PRO A 74 -17.55 25.34 3.34
N GLY A 75 -16.24 25.18 3.43
CA GLY A 75 -15.39 25.24 2.26
C GLY A 75 -15.34 23.96 1.47
N ASN A 76 -15.99 22.90 1.91
CA ASN A 76 -15.98 21.61 1.26
C ASN A 76 -17.19 21.38 0.38
N GLU A 77 -18.03 22.33 0.28
CA GLU A 77 -19.19 22.19 -0.57
C GLU A 77 -18.77 22.17 -2.02
N PRO A 78 -19.24 21.21 -2.77
CA PRO A 78 -18.94 21.17 -4.20
C PRO A 78 -19.57 22.33 -4.93
#